data_152f0a77b25b2eacdd19ca1c21b0d6a5
#
_entry.id   152f0a77b25b2eacdd19ca1c21b0d6a5
#
_cell.length_a   1.000
_cell.length_b   1.000
_cell.length_c   1.000
_cell.angle_alpha   90.00
_cell.angle_beta   90.00
_cell.angle_gamma   90.00
#
_symmetry.space_group_name_H-M   'P 1'
#
loop_
_entity.id
_entity.type
_entity.pdbx_description
1 polymer ?
#
loop_
_entity_poly.entity_id
_entity_poly.type
_entity_poly.pdbx_seq_one_letter_code
_entity_poly.pdbx_strand_id
1 'polypeptide(L)'
;MKILVTGADGFIGSHLVPILRSKGHHIYSLKSKLEQHKYVKKEVLEYAPDIIVHLAARTEVEQSFYEQIDFTQVNYVGTVNLIEVAREIPNLKNFVFASTMEVYGWQPVSDLIRDGKETEEDIIAFDEDTQPNPNAPYAVAKYACEKYLEYAHRSYGLPFTAIRQTNAYGRKDNDFFVTEQVITQMLKNPEEINLGYGEPYRNFIWIDDLLKAWVGVIENPDKCAGEIYCLGPDNAIKIKDYVQLIADKLGWKGTVNWNTKKDRPGEIYLLNSSGKKLEDAIGWKPKKTLENGVINTINIWKKLAK
;
A
#
# COMPACT_ATOMS: atom_id res chain seq x y z
N MET A 1 -23.55 -0.54 -7.79
CA MET A 1 -22.79 -1.68 -8.32
C MET A 1 -22.67 -2.76 -7.24
N LYS A 2 -22.52 -4.01 -7.65
CA LYS A 2 -22.16 -5.14 -6.78
C LYS A 2 -20.63 -5.21 -6.73
N ILE A 3 -20.05 -5.02 -5.55
CA ILE A 3 -18.59 -4.98 -5.37
C ILE A 3 -18.19 -6.09 -4.41
N LEU A 4 -17.30 -6.98 -4.85
CA LEU A 4 -16.66 -7.97 -4.00
C LEU A 4 -15.35 -7.39 -3.46
N VAL A 5 -15.14 -7.45 -2.15
CA VAL A 5 -13.92 -6.96 -1.50
C VAL A 5 -13.23 -8.11 -0.78
N THR A 6 -11.95 -8.31 -1.06
CA THR A 6 -11.09 -9.18 -0.25
C THR A 6 -10.30 -8.31 0.72
N GLY A 7 -10.01 -8.79 1.92
CA GLY A 7 -9.30 -7.99 2.92
C GLY A 7 -10.14 -6.82 3.48
N ALA A 8 -11.47 -7.00 3.54
CA ALA A 8 -12.41 -5.98 4.02
C ALA A 8 -12.17 -5.55 5.48
N ASP A 9 -11.60 -6.43 6.30
CA ASP A 9 -11.31 -6.17 7.72
C ASP A 9 -9.90 -5.57 7.95
N GLY A 10 -9.09 -5.48 6.89
CA GLY A 10 -7.77 -4.84 6.95
C GLY A 10 -7.85 -3.32 7.04
N PHE A 11 -6.68 -2.66 7.18
CA PHE A 11 -6.61 -1.21 7.36
C PHE A 11 -7.36 -0.42 6.28
N ILE A 12 -7.08 -0.67 5.00
CA ILE A 12 -7.76 0.02 3.89
C ILE A 12 -9.22 -0.44 3.80
N GLY A 13 -9.45 -1.75 3.86
CA GLY A 13 -10.77 -2.36 3.68
C GLY A 13 -11.80 -1.88 4.70
N SER A 14 -11.41 -1.82 5.98
CA SER A 14 -12.29 -1.38 7.07
C SER A 14 -12.77 0.07 6.95
N HIS A 15 -12.00 0.93 6.25
CA HIS A 15 -12.37 2.30 5.94
C HIS A 15 -13.10 2.42 4.60
N LEU A 16 -12.66 1.67 3.58
CA LEU A 16 -13.22 1.74 2.23
C LEU A 16 -14.64 1.18 2.14
N VAL A 17 -14.89 0.04 2.79
CA VAL A 17 -16.20 -0.63 2.74
C VAL A 17 -17.36 0.26 3.23
N PRO A 18 -17.27 0.95 4.39
CA PRO A 18 -18.31 1.89 4.81
C PRO A 18 -18.55 3.02 3.81
N ILE A 19 -17.47 3.57 3.21
CA ILE A 19 -17.59 4.65 2.20
C ILE A 19 -18.34 4.13 0.97
N LEU A 20 -17.98 2.97 0.43
CA LEU A 20 -18.65 2.40 -0.73
C LEU A 20 -20.14 2.09 -0.44
N ARG A 21 -20.45 1.58 0.75
CA ARG A 21 -21.85 1.37 1.17
C ARG A 21 -22.64 2.67 1.26
N SER A 22 -22.05 3.73 1.83
CA SER A 22 -22.70 5.05 1.93
C SER A 22 -22.99 5.67 0.56
N LYS A 23 -22.25 5.27 -0.48
CA LYS A 23 -22.44 5.67 -1.88
C LYS A 23 -23.47 4.78 -2.62
N GLY A 24 -24.12 3.86 -1.94
CA GLY A 24 -25.16 3.00 -2.51
C GLY A 24 -24.65 1.76 -3.24
N HIS A 25 -23.39 1.36 -3.03
CA HIS A 25 -22.88 0.10 -3.57
C HIS A 25 -23.24 -1.08 -2.67
N HIS A 26 -23.51 -2.24 -3.30
CA HIS A 26 -23.72 -3.50 -2.60
C HIS A 26 -22.38 -4.20 -2.41
N ILE A 27 -21.92 -4.32 -1.15
CA ILE A 27 -20.59 -4.84 -0.82
C ILE A 27 -20.70 -6.25 -0.25
N TYR A 28 -19.97 -7.16 -0.86
CA TYR A 28 -19.73 -8.50 -0.35
C TYR A 28 -18.26 -8.66 0.04
N SER A 29 -18.01 -9.06 1.28
CA SER A 29 -16.66 -9.36 1.77
C SER A 29 -16.39 -10.85 1.57
N LEU A 30 -15.37 -11.18 0.76
CA LEU A 30 -14.97 -12.57 0.51
C LEU A 30 -14.58 -13.25 1.83
N LYS A 31 -15.15 -14.41 2.11
CA LYS A 31 -14.92 -15.19 3.33
C LYS A 31 -13.92 -16.32 3.15
N SER A 32 -13.89 -16.90 1.95
CA SER A 32 -12.98 -18.00 1.62
C SER A 32 -11.53 -17.53 1.62
N LYS A 33 -10.62 -18.40 2.10
CA LYS A 33 -9.18 -18.18 1.95
C LYS A 33 -8.81 -18.26 0.47
N LEU A 34 -8.01 -17.30 0.01
CA LEU A 34 -7.66 -17.15 -1.42
C LEU A 34 -6.95 -18.37 -1.99
N GLU A 35 -6.20 -19.11 -1.18
CA GLU A 35 -5.49 -20.32 -1.57
C GLU A 35 -6.44 -21.51 -1.85
N GLN A 36 -7.69 -21.39 -1.42
CA GLN A 36 -8.73 -22.42 -1.58
C GLN A 36 -9.57 -22.18 -2.84
N HIS A 37 -8.98 -22.33 -4.02
CA HIS A 37 -9.58 -22.01 -5.33
C HIS A 37 -11.06 -22.45 -5.46
N LYS A 38 -11.39 -23.69 -5.09
CA LYS A 38 -12.76 -24.22 -5.22
C LYS A 38 -13.81 -23.41 -4.45
N TYR A 39 -13.46 -22.97 -3.23
CA TYR A 39 -14.37 -22.17 -2.40
C TYR A 39 -14.45 -20.73 -2.87
N VAL A 40 -13.31 -20.14 -3.24
CA VAL A 40 -13.25 -18.81 -3.86
C VAL A 40 -14.11 -18.78 -5.13
N LYS A 41 -13.97 -19.77 -6.02
CA LYS A 41 -14.74 -19.87 -7.26
C LYS A 41 -16.24 -19.91 -6.97
N LYS A 42 -16.69 -20.77 -6.06
CA LYS A 42 -18.11 -20.88 -5.68
C LYS A 42 -18.64 -19.53 -5.19
N GLU A 43 -17.98 -18.94 -4.22
CA GLU A 43 -18.43 -17.72 -3.54
C GLU A 43 -18.46 -16.51 -4.50
N VAL A 44 -17.43 -16.34 -5.33
CA VAL A 44 -17.32 -15.24 -6.29
C VAL A 44 -18.36 -15.36 -7.40
N LEU A 45 -18.53 -16.55 -7.98
CA LEU A 45 -19.51 -16.76 -9.07
C LEU A 45 -20.95 -16.67 -8.58
N GLU A 46 -21.26 -17.16 -7.37
CA GLU A 46 -22.61 -17.01 -6.76
C GLU A 46 -22.95 -15.53 -6.53
N TYR A 47 -21.97 -14.71 -6.10
CA TYR A 47 -22.19 -13.29 -5.91
C TYR A 47 -22.26 -12.54 -7.24
N ALA A 48 -21.48 -12.92 -8.23
CA ALA A 48 -21.37 -12.30 -9.55
C ALA A 48 -21.19 -10.77 -9.46
N PRO A 49 -20.00 -10.28 -9.02
CA PRO A 49 -19.75 -8.87 -8.83
C PRO A 49 -19.59 -8.11 -10.14
N ASP A 50 -19.93 -6.81 -10.14
CA ASP A 50 -19.55 -5.86 -11.20
C ASP A 50 -18.07 -5.47 -11.10
N ILE A 51 -17.54 -5.41 -9.87
CA ILE A 51 -16.14 -5.03 -9.58
C ILE A 51 -15.60 -5.93 -8.47
N ILE A 52 -14.34 -6.32 -8.62
CA ILE A 52 -13.55 -6.96 -7.55
C ILE A 52 -12.53 -5.94 -7.04
N VAL A 53 -12.50 -5.74 -5.72
CA VAL A 53 -11.50 -4.93 -5.02
C VAL A 53 -10.63 -5.87 -4.20
N HIS A 54 -9.40 -6.09 -4.66
CA HIS A 54 -8.50 -7.07 -4.06
C HIS A 54 -7.45 -6.39 -3.16
N LEU A 55 -7.77 -6.33 -1.85
CA LEU A 55 -6.90 -5.75 -0.81
C LEU A 55 -6.21 -6.82 0.05
N ALA A 56 -6.71 -8.05 0.06
CA ALA A 56 -6.16 -9.11 0.90
C ALA A 56 -4.72 -9.44 0.52
N ALA A 57 -3.83 -9.33 1.50
CA ALA A 57 -2.43 -9.71 1.38
C ALA A 57 -1.78 -9.81 2.77
N ARG A 58 -0.69 -10.54 2.88
CA ARG A 58 0.30 -10.33 3.93
C ARG A 58 1.16 -9.14 3.54
N THR A 59 1.33 -8.14 4.42
CA THR A 59 1.87 -6.82 4.07
C THR A 59 3.17 -6.46 4.80
N GLU A 60 3.58 -7.29 5.75
CA GLU A 60 4.77 -7.06 6.58
C GLU A 60 6.04 -7.40 5.78
N VAL A 61 6.61 -6.39 5.09
CA VAL A 61 7.77 -6.57 4.19
C VAL A 61 8.93 -7.26 4.89
N GLU A 62 9.27 -6.85 6.12
CA GLU A 62 10.34 -7.46 6.91
C GLU A 62 10.10 -8.96 7.13
N GLN A 63 8.87 -9.34 7.49
CA GLN A 63 8.51 -10.74 7.74
C GLN A 63 8.59 -11.60 6.48
N SER A 64 8.40 -10.99 5.30
CA SER A 64 8.49 -11.71 4.03
C SER A 64 9.88 -12.32 3.78
N PHE A 65 10.95 -11.78 4.39
CA PHE A 65 12.30 -12.35 4.29
C PHE A 65 12.47 -13.64 5.09
N TYR A 66 11.59 -13.93 6.02
CA TYR A 66 11.64 -15.12 6.88
C TYR A 66 10.56 -16.16 6.54
N GLU A 67 9.46 -15.73 5.93
CA GLU A 67 8.29 -16.55 5.61
C GLU A 67 7.95 -16.51 4.11
N GLN A 68 8.97 -16.66 3.25
CA GLN A 68 8.87 -16.50 1.79
C GLN A 68 7.77 -17.34 1.16
N ILE A 69 7.66 -18.60 1.58
CA ILE A 69 6.68 -19.54 1.02
C ILE A 69 5.26 -19.09 1.34
N ASP A 70 4.99 -18.69 2.58
CA ASP A 70 3.65 -18.24 2.99
C ASP A 70 3.26 -16.94 2.27
N PHE A 71 4.20 -16.01 2.13
CA PHE A 71 3.96 -14.77 1.35
C PHE A 71 3.68 -15.09 -0.13
N THR A 72 4.39 -16.06 -0.72
CA THR A 72 4.14 -16.49 -2.10
C THR A 72 2.78 -17.17 -2.23
N GLN A 73 2.42 -18.04 -1.32
CA GLN A 73 1.14 -18.75 -1.34
C GLN A 73 -0.05 -17.78 -1.20
N VAL A 74 0.00 -16.89 -0.22
CA VAL A 74 -1.10 -15.95 0.02
C VAL A 74 -1.14 -14.86 -1.05
N ASN A 75 -0.02 -14.17 -1.29
CA ASN A 75 -0.03 -12.96 -2.11
C ASN A 75 -0.02 -13.26 -3.61
N TYR A 76 0.66 -14.30 -4.06
CA TYR A 76 0.72 -14.63 -5.49
C TYR A 76 -0.29 -15.73 -5.86
N VAL A 77 -0.19 -16.92 -5.29
CA VAL A 77 -1.07 -18.03 -5.65
C VAL A 77 -2.53 -17.70 -5.34
N GLY A 78 -2.80 -17.11 -4.17
CA GLY A 78 -4.14 -16.66 -3.80
C GLY A 78 -4.70 -15.60 -4.77
N THR A 79 -3.87 -14.65 -5.21
CA THR A 79 -4.26 -13.63 -6.21
C THR A 79 -4.53 -14.27 -7.58
N VAL A 80 -3.66 -15.19 -8.04
CA VAL A 80 -3.88 -15.92 -9.30
C VAL A 80 -5.20 -16.70 -9.27
N ASN A 81 -5.51 -17.37 -8.16
CA ASN A 81 -6.79 -18.06 -8.00
C ASN A 81 -7.97 -17.12 -8.19
N LEU A 82 -7.92 -15.92 -7.63
CA LEU A 82 -8.99 -14.94 -7.75
C LEU A 82 -9.08 -14.36 -9.18
N ILE A 83 -7.93 -14.12 -9.83
CA ILE A 83 -7.88 -13.64 -11.24
C ILE A 83 -8.49 -14.67 -12.18
N GLU A 84 -8.16 -15.96 -12.01
CA GLU A 84 -8.71 -17.02 -12.86
C GLU A 84 -10.24 -17.13 -12.70
N VAL A 85 -10.76 -16.97 -11.48
CA VAL A 85 -12.21 -16.93 -11.26
C VAL A 85 -12.83 -15.65 -11.85
N ALA A 86 -12.15 -14.50 -11.73
CA ALA A 86 -12.63 -13.24 -12.29
C ALA A 86 -12.85 -13.29 -13.80
N ARG A 87 -12.03 -14.06 -14.53
CA ARG A 87 -12.16 -14.29 -15.97
C ARG A 87 -13.45 -15.01 -16.37
N GLU A 88 -14.06 -15.74 -15.43
CA GLU A 88 -15.33 -16.44 -15.67
C GLU A 88 -16.56 -15.57 -15.42
N ILE A 89 -16.40 -14.33 -14.93
CA ILE A 89 -17.52 -13.42 -14.61
C ILE A 89 -17.91 -12.66 -15.87
N PRO A 90 -19.10 -12.91 -16.44
CA PRO A 90 -19.61 -12.11 -17.54
C PRO A 90 -19.78 -10.65 -17.09
N ASN A 91 -19.36 -9.70 -17.89
CA ASN A 91 -19.54 -8.26 -17.66
C ASN A 91 -18.85 -7.71 -16.39
N LEU A 92 -17.78 -8.36 -15.89
CA LEU A 92 -16.91 -7.74 -14.90
C LEU A 92 -16.38 -6.42 -15.46
N LYS A 93 -16.57 -5.32 -14.73
CA LYS A 93 -16.14 -3.98 -15.17
C LYS A 93 -14.71 -3.66 -14.79
N ASN A 94 -14.22 -4.18 -13.67
CA ASN A 94 -12.83 -3.98 -13.26
C ASN A 94 -12.43 -4.96 -12.14
N PHE A 95 -11.18 -5.39 -12.19
CA PHE A 95 -10.46 -6.07 -11.12
C PHE A 95 -9.44 -5.08 -10.54
N VAL A 96 -9.75 -4.43 -9.42
CA VAL A 96 -8.88 -3.41 -8.81
C VAL A 96 -7.95 -4.06 -7.80
N PHE A 97 -6.66 -4.04 -8.09
CA PHE A 97 -5.61 -4.74 -7.34
C PHE A 97 -4.76 -3.79 -6.50
N ALA A 98 -4.62 -4.09 -5.22
CA ALA A 98 -3.66 -3.41 -4.35
C ALA A 98 -2.24 -3.90 -4.62
N SER A 99 -1.54 -3.21 -5.51
CA SER A 99 -0.10 -3.34 -5.66
C SER A 99 0.64 -2.43 -4.67
N THR A 100 1.91 -2.20 -4.88
CA THR A 100 2.78 -1.46 -3.98
C THR A 100 3.90 -0.77 -4.74
N MET A 101 4.36 0.37 -4.26
CA MET A 101 5.58 1.00 -4.75
C MET A 101 6.86 0.21 -4.42
N GLU A 102 6.80 -0.76 -3.50
CA GLU A 102 7.92 -1.66 -3.19
C GLU A 102 8.40 -2.46 -4.43
N VAL A 103 7.58 -2.53 -5.50
CA VAL A 103 7.98 -3.15 -6.78
C VAL A 103 9.18 -2.46 -7.43
N TYR A 104 9.40 -1.16 -7.13
CA TYR A 104 10.56 -0.43 -7.66
C TYR A 104 11.88 -0.88 -7.03
N GLY A 105 11.84 -1.32 -5.77
CA GLY A 105 12.96 -1.97 -5.10
C GLY A 105 14.28 -1.20 -5.15
N TRP A 106 15.31 -1.84 -5.62
CA TRP A 106 16.63 -1.24 -5.74
C TRP A 106 16.76 -0.44 -7.05
N GLN A 107 16.98 0.86 -6.93
CA GLN A 107 17.25 1.77 -8.05
C GLN A 107 18.69 2.31 -7.98
N PRO A 108 19.28 2.79 -9.07
CA PRO A 108 20.67 3.29 -9.08
C PRO A 108 20.95 4.36 -8.02
N VAL A 109 19.98 5.21 -7.70
CA VAL A 109 20.08 6.23 -6.64
C VAL A 109 20.29 5.62 -5.25
N SER A 110 19.96 4.35 -5.06
CA SER A 110 20.13 3.66 -3.77
C SER A 110 21.59 3.65 -3.29
N ASP A 111 22.55 3.53 -4.21
CA ASP A 111 23.98 3.57 -3.88
C ASP A 111 24.40 4.98 -3.41
N LEU A 112 23.88 6.04 -4.03
CA LEU A 112 24.15 7.42 -3.63
C LEU A 112 23.64 7.69 -2.22
N ILE A 113 22.39 7.29 -1.94
CA ILE A 113 21.77 7.49 -0.61
C ILE A 113 22.52 6.68 0.46
N ARG A 114 22.85 5.40 0.18
CA ARG A 114 23.62 4.57 1.11
C ARG A 114 24.96 5.19 1.46
N ASP A 115 25.63 5.79 0.49
CA ASP A 115 26.95 6.39 0.64
C ASP A 115 26.89 7.85 1.14
N GLY A 116 25.69 8.42 1.34
CA GLY A 116 25.49 9.82 1.78
C GLY A 116 25.95 10.85 0.74
N LYS A 117 25.83 10.52 -0.55
CA LYS A 117 26.30 11.36 -1.70
C LYS A 117 25.13 11.89 -2.53
N GLU A 118 23.90 11.60 -2.15
CA GLU A 118 22.69 12.05 -2.86
C GLU A 118 22.50 13.56 -2.73
N THR A 119 21.93 14.15 -3.78
CA THR A 119 21.44 15.54 -3.81
C THR A 119 19.91 15.56 -3.84
N GLU A 120 19.28 16.72 -3.67
CA GLU A 120 17.83 16.86 -3.80
C GLU A 120 17.32 16.45 -5.19
N GLU A 121 18.13 16.66 -6.24
CA GLU A 121 17.79 16.31 -7.62
C GLU A 121 17.75 14.78 -7.85
N ASP A 122 18.41 14.00 -6.99
CA ASP A 122 18.42 12.55 -7.06
C ASP A 122 17.14 11.92 -6.46
N ILE A 123 16.37 12.68 -5.66
CA ILE A 123 15.17 12.19 -4.95
C ILE A 123 13.94 12.32 -5.83
N ILE A 124 14.00 11.71 -7.00
CA ILE A 124 12.92 11.72 -7.99
C ILE A 124 11.73 10.85 -7.56
N ALA A 125 10.53 11.22 -8.03
CA ALA A 125 9.37 10.35 -7.89
C ALA A 125 9.35 9.29 -8.99
N PHE A 126 9.13 8.05 -8.60
CA PHE A 126 8.89 6.95 -9.53
C PHE A 126 7.46 7.04 -10.08
N ASP A 127 7.34 6.75 -11.34
CA ASP A 127 6.11 6.69 -12.10
C ASP A 127 5.92 5.30 -12.73
N GLU A 128 4.92 5.16 -13.58
CA GLU A 128 4.59 3.89 -14.23
C GLU A 128 5.63 3.44 -15.25
N ASP A 129 6.43 4.37 -15.80
CA ASP A 129 7.50 4.11 -16.76
C ASP A 129 8.82 3.70 -16.06
N THR A 130 8.94 3.98 -14.77
CA THR A 130 10.09 3.55 -13.97
C THR A 130 10.16 2.03 -13.91
N GLN A 131 11.31 1.46 -14.28
CA GLN A 131 11.49 0.00 -14.34
C GLN A 131 11.42 -0.63 -12.95
N PRO A 132 10.49 -1.57 -12.68
CA PRO A 132 10.45 -2.32 -11.44
C PRO A 132 11.70 -3.20 -11.25
N ASN A 133 12.23 -3.21 -10.02
CA ASN A 133 13.37 -4.02 -9.59
C ASN A 133 13.18 -4.49 -8.14
N PRO A 134 12.14 -5.33 -7.86
CA PRO A 134 11.77 -5.71 -6.50
C PRO A 134 12.87 -6.50 -5.81
N ASN A 135 13.17 -6.17 -4.55
CA ASN A 135 14.22 -6.78 -3.75
C ASN A 135 13.73 -7.41 -2.43
N ALA A 136 12.42 -7.60 -2.28
CA ALA A 136 11.81 -8.31 -1.15
C ALA A 136 10.80 -9.34 -1.66
N PRO A 137 10.65 -10.52 -1.01
CA PRO A 137 9.69 -11.55 -1.41
C PRO A 137 8.26 -11.02 -1.55
N TYR A 138 7.84 -10.14 -0.66
CA TYR A 138 6.57 -9.42 -0.76
C TYR A 138 6.43 -8.66 -2.09
N ALA A 139 7.42 -7.85 -2.42
CA ALA A 139 7.42 -7.02 -3.63
C ALA A 139 7.48 -7.87 -4.91
N VAL A 140 8.27 -8.95 -4.90
CA VAL A 140 8.32 -9.94 -6.01
C VAL A 140 6.94 -10.55 -6.24
N ALA A 141 6.26 -10.99 -5.17
CA ALA A 141 4.92 -11.56 -5.28
C ALA A 141 3.90 -10.56 -5.84
N LYS A 142 3.94 -9.29 -5.39
CA LYS A 142 3.06 -8.23 -5.91
C LYS A 142 3.33 -7.92 -7.38
N TYR A 143 4.60 -7.82 -7.78
CA TYR A 143 4.97 -7.58 -9.17
C TYR A 143 4.59 -8.75 -10.10
N ALA A 144 4.75 -9.98 -9.62
CA ALA A 144 4.29 -11.17 -10.36
C ALA A 144 2.77 -11.14 -10.59
N CYS A 145 1.97 -10.65 -9.62
CA CYS A 145 0.53 -10.46 -9.79
C CYS A 145 0.22 -9.41 -10.88
N GLU A 146 0.95 -8.28 -10.92
CA GLU A 146 0.77 -7.30 -11.99
C GLU A 146 1.02 -7.93 -13.37
N LYS A 147 2.10 -8.70 -13.52
CA LYS A 147 2.40 -9.40 -14.78
C LYS A 147 1.35 -10.44 -15.14
N TYR A 148 0.76 -11.08 -14.16
CA TYR A 148 -0.34 -12.02 -14.40
C TYR A 148 -1.62 -11.29 -14.82
N LEU A 149 -1.94 -10.14 -14.24
CA LEU A 149 -3.07 -9.29 -14.64
C LEU A 149 -2.89 -8.75 -16.05
N GLU A 150 -1.71 -8.25 -16.41
CA GLU A 150 -1.38 -7.82 -17.79
C GLU A 150 -1.53 -8.99 -18.79
N TYR A 151 -1.07 -10.18 -18.43
CA TYR A 151 -1.27 -11.39 -19.24
C TYR A 151 -2.77 -11.69 -19.42
N ALA A 152 -3.53 -11.72 -18.33
CA ALA A 152 -4.96 -12.02 -18.37
C ALA A 152 -5.73 -10.96 -19.18
N HIS A 153 -5.32 -9.71 -19.09
CA HIS A 153 -5.89 -8.61 -19.91
C HIS A 153 -5.63 -8.81 -21.38
N ARG A 154 -4.35 -9.01 -21.78
CA ARG A 154 -3.98 -9.18 -23.20
C ARG A 154 -4.58 -10.43 -23.82
N SER A 155 -4.62 -11.54 -23.06
CA SER A 155 -5.02 -12.85 -23.61
C SER A 155 -6.52 -13.11 -23.56
N TYR A 156 -7.22 -12.52 -22.60
CA TYR A 156 -8.63 -12.82 -22.33
C TYR A 156 -9.52 -11.58 -22.17
N GLY A 157 -8.94 -10.38 -22.27
CA GLY A 157 -9.70 -9.14 -22.12
C GLY A 157 -10.15 -8.85 -20.69
N LEU A 158 -9.53 -9.45 -19.65
CA LEU A 158 -9.87 -9.16 -18.27
C LEU A 158 -9.63 -7.66 -17.95
N PRO A 159 -10.67 -6.89 -17.62
CA PRO A 159 -10.46 -5.51 -17.21
C PRO A 159 -9.81 -5.48 -15.83
N PHE A 160 -8.67 -4.79 -15.70
CA PHE A 160 -7.98 -4.66 -14.41
C PHE A 160 -7.44 -3.25 -14.20
N THR A 161 -7.23 -2.90 -12.94
CA THR A 161 -6.44 -1.72 -12.54
C THR A 161 -5.54 -2.13 -11.39
N ALA A 162 -4.23 -1.92 -11.52
CA ALA A 162 -3.30 -2.12 -10.41
C ALA A 162 -2.90 -0.76 -9.83
N ILE A 163 -2.89 -0.64 -8.49
CA ILE A 163 -2.54 0.58 -7.77
C ILE A 163 -1.25 0.34 -6.98
N ARG A 164 -0.13 0.91 -7.45
CA ARG A 164 1.16 0.93 -6.75
C ARG A 164 1.13 2.01 -5.68
N GLN A 165 0.49 1.70 -4.57
CA GLN A 165 0.33 2.66 -3.48
C GLN A 165 1.57 2.78 -2.60
N THR A 166 1.80 3.99 -2.08
CA THR A 166 2.84 4.30 -1.11
C THR A 166 2.41 3.96 0.32
N ASN A 167 3.27 4.29 1.30
CA ASN A 167 3.05 3.99 2.72
C ASN A 167 1.83 4.74 3.27
N ALA A 168 0.72 4.04 3.42
CA ALA A 168 -0.49 4.60 4.03
C ALA A 168 -0.35 4.65 5.56
N TYR A 169 -0.74 5.77 6.18
CA TYR A 169 -0.71 5.96 7.62
C TYR A 169 -2.02 6.54 8.16
N GLY A 170 -2.18 6.53 9.51
CA GLY A 170 -3.41 6.92 10.19
C GLY A 170 -4.15 5.74 10.82
N ARG A 171 -3.45 4.64 11.10
CA ARG A 171 -3.98 3.45 11.78
C ARG A 171 -4.30 3.75 13.25
N LYS A 172 -5.26 3.00 13.79
CA LYS A 172 -5.69 3.12 15.19
C LYS A 172 -5.56 1.82 16.00
N ASP A 173 -5.28 0.71 15.34
CA ASP A 173 -5.32 -0.64 15.91
C ASP A 173 -4.07 -1.49 15.62
N ASN A 174 -3.09 -0.92 14.91
CA ASN A 174 -1.85 -1.60 14.56
C ASN A 174 -0.69 -0.60 14.55
N ASP A 175 0.30 -0.83 15.41
CA ASP A 175 1.52 -0.01 15.57
C ASP A 175 2.77 -0.66 14.94
N PHE A 176 2.60 -1.62 14.04
CA PHE A 176 3.71 -2.28 13.35
C PHE A 176 4.45 -1.35 12.38
N PHE A 177 3.73 -0.44 11.72
CA PHE A 177 4.30 0.45 10.72
C PHE A 177 4.96 1.69 11.35
N VAL A 178 5.97 2.23 10.67
CA VAL A 178 6.87 3.26 11.20
C VAL A 178 6.17 4.45 11.86
N THR A 179 5.10 4.98 11.27
CA THR A 179 4.38 6.14 11.82
C THR A 179 3.81 5.83 13.19
N GLU A 180 3.03 4.77 13.26
CA GLU A 180 2.34 4.35 14.47
C GLU A 180 3.33 3.80 15.49
N GLN A 181 4.35 3.06 15.04
CA GLN A 181 5.42 2.53 15.90
C GLN A 181 6.19 3.65 16.62
N VAL A 182 6.57 4.69 15.90
CA VAL A 182 7.28 5.84 16.50
C VAL A 182 6.40 6.57 17.50
N ILE A 183 5.14 6.86 17.12
CA ILE A 183 4.19 7.55 18.01
C ILE A 183 3.97 6.75 19.29
N THR A 184 3.72 5.44 19.19
CA THR A 184 3.44 4.60 20.37
C THR A 184 4.66 4.43 21.26
N GLN A 185 5.85 4.31 20.70
CA GLN A 185 7.08 4.26 21.50
C GLN A 185 7.29 5.58 22.26
N MET A 186 7.19 6.74 21.58
CA MET A 186 7.36 8.06 22.20
C MET A 186 6.30 8.35 23.28
N LEU A 187 5.06 7.87 23.10
CA LEU A 187 4.00 8.01 24.11
C LEU A 187 4.26 7.14 25.34
N LYS A 188 4.90 5.97 25.18
CA LYS A 188 5.20 5.02 26.27
C LYS A 188 6.49 5.35 26.99
N ASN A 189 7.49 5.89 26.28
CA ASN A 189 8.80 6.21 26.84
C ASN A 189 9.19 7.67 26.54
N PRO A 190 9.23 8.55 27.57
CA PRO A 190 9.60 9.95 27.39
C PRO A 190 11.12 10.17 27.25
N GLU A 191 11.96 9.18 27.60
CA GLU A 191 13.40 9.33 27.66
C GLU A 191 14.10 8.87 26.37
N GLU A 192 13.70 7.70 25.83
CA GLU A 192 14.34 7.14 24.65
C GLU A 192 13.44 6.21 23.85
N ILE A 193 13.72 6.08 22.55
CA ILE A 193 13.14 5.06 21.67
C ILE A 193 14.23 4.39 20.82
N ASN A 194 13.94 3.17 20.36
CA ASN A 194 14.88 2.35 19.59
C ASN A 194 14.32 2.09 18.19
N LEU A 195 15.06 2.51 17.16
CA LEU A 195 14.66 2.40 15.76
C LEU A 195 15.76 1.71 14.91
N GLY A 196 15.38 1.28 13.72
CA GLY A 196 16.30 0.76 12.72
C GLY A 196 17.08 1.86 12.01
N TYR A 197 17.28 1.71 10.70
CA TYR A 197 18.07 2.63 9.89
C TYR A 197 17.26 3.87 9.47
N GLY A 198 17.83 5.06 9.63
CA GLY A 198 17.14 6.35 9.47
C GLY A 198 17.35 7.07 8.15
N GLU A 199 18.28 6.63 7.30
CA GLU A 199 18.65 7.35 6.07
C GLU A 199 17.71 7.13 4.87
N PRO A 200 16.97 6.01 4.74
CA PRO A 200 16.08 5.81 3.60
C PRO A 200 15.00 6.89 3.50
N TYR A 201 14.69 7.24 2.25
CA TYR A 201 13.57 8.12 1.93
C TYR A 201 12.29 7.32 1.74
N ARG A 202 11.20 7.81 2.33
CA ARG A 202 9.85 7.24 2.20
C ARG A 202 8.84 8.30 1.90
N ASN A 203 7.86 7.90 1.16
CA ASN A 203 6.70 8.70 0.79
C ASN A 203 5.49 8.20 1.58
N PHE A 204 4.70 9.11 2.15
CA PHE A 204 3.61 8.77 3.06
C PHE A 204 2.30 9.40 2.60
N ILE A 205 1.22 8.62 2.57
CA ILE A 205 -0.11 9.10 2.21
C ILE A 205 -1.10 8.93 3.37
N TRP A 206 -1.83 10.01 3.68
CA TRP A 206 -2.92 9.98 4.64
C TRP A 206 -4.07 9.09 4.16
N ILE A 207 -4.62 8.27 5.07
CA ILE A 207 -5.64 7.27 4.73
C ILE A 207 -6.82 7.84 3.95
N ASP A 208 -7.37 9.01 4.32
CA ASP A 208 -8.53 9.57 3.62
C ASP A 208 -8.23 9.95 2.16
N ASP A 209 -7.01 10.42 1.87
CA ASP A 209 -6.62 10.77 0.50
C ASP A 209 -6.39 9.50 -0.34
N LEU A 210 -5.80 8.46 0.26
CA LEU A 210 -5.71 7.14 -0.36
C LEU A 210 -7.09 6.58 -0.68
N LEU A 211 -8.03 6.64 0.27
CA LEU A 211 -9.41 6.14 0.06
C LEU A 211 -10.15 6.88 -1.06
N LYS A 212 -9.92 8.21 -1.21
CA LYS A 212 -10.49 8.97 -2.33
C LYS A 212 -9.97 8.48 -3.68
N ALA A 213 -8.68 8.12 -3.77
CA ALA A 213 -8.11 7.51 -4.97
C ALA A 213 -8.78 6.18 -5.29
N TRP A 214 -8.89 5.29 -4.30
CA TRP A 214 -9.55 3.99 -4.45
C TRP A 214 -11.00 4.13 -4.90
N VAL A 215 -11.78 5.01 -4.26
CA VAL A 215 -13.16 5.28 -4.66
C VAL A 215 -13.21 5.83 -6.09
N GLY A 216 -12.31 6.76 -6.43
CA GLY A 216 -12.23 7.32 -7.77
C GLY A 216 -11.97 6.27 -8.85
N VAL A 217 -11.05 5.33 -8.62
CA VAL A 217 -10.78 4.20 -9.54
C VAL A 217 -11.99 3.27 -9.64
N ILE A 218 -12.60 2.90 -8.51
CA ILE A 218 -13.74 1.99 -8.47
C ILE A 218 -14.96 2.58 -9.20
N GLU A 219 -15.21 3.87 -9.08
CA GLU A 219 -16.34 4.56 -9.70
C GLU A 219 -16.10 4.97 -11.17
N ASN A 220 -14.85 4.86 -11.67
CA ASN A 220 -14.49 5.16 -13.06
C ASN A 220 -13.84 3.97 -13.78
N PRO A 221 -14.46 2.78 -13.81
CA PRO A 221 -13.85 1.59 -14.39
C PRO A 221 -13.47 1.78 -15.86
N ASP A 222 -14.30 2.47 -16.65
CA ASP A 222 -14.06 2.70 -18.08
C ASP A 222 -12.82 3.54 -18.38
N LYS A 223 -12.37 4.37 -17.41
CA LYS A 223 -11.17 5.20 -17.55
C LYS A 223 -9.92 4.51 -17.01
N CYS A 224 -10.09 3.56 -16.09
CA CYS A 224 -8.98 3.00 -15.35
C CYS A 224 -8.65 1.55 -15.73
N ALA A 225 -9.55 0.85 -16.42
CA ALA A 225 -9.32 -0.54 -16.80
C ALA A 225 -8.21 -0.68 -17.85
N GLY A 226 -7.33 -1.67 -17.63
CA GLY A 226 -6.13 -1.94 -18.44
C GLY A 226 -4.87 -1.22 -17.96
N GLU A 227 -4.96 -0.45 -16.87
CA GLU A 227 -3.91 0.47 -16.45
C GLU A 227 -3.30 0.10 -15.09
N ILE A 228 -2.03 0.50 -14.94
CA ILE A 228 -1.32 0.54 -13.65
C ILE A 228 -1.18 2.01 -13.27
N TYR A 229 -1.41 2.33 -12.00
CA TYR A 229 -1.27 3.67 -11.45
C TYR A 229 -0.37 3.68 -10.23
N CYS A 230 0.55 4.62 -10.20
CA CYS A 230 1.25 5.02 -8.99
C CYS A 230 0.33 5.88 -8.12
N LEU A 231 0.43 5.72 -6.81
CA LEU A 231 -0.39 6.44 -5.84
C LEU A 231 0.46 6.97 -4.70
N GLY A 232 0.88 8.22 -4.81
CA GLY A 232 1.67 8.92 -3.80
C GLY A 232 1.61 10.44 -3.95
N PRO A 233 1.99 11.19 -2.91
CA PRO A 233 1.99 12.66 -2.92
C PRO A 233 3.26 13.30 -3.51
N ASP A 234 4.19 12.53 -4.07
CA ASP A 234 5.45 13.03 -4.65
C ASP A 234 6.29 13.92 -3.71
N ASN A 235 6.46 13.48 -2.48
CA ASN A 235 7.19 14.21 -1.45
C ASN A 235 7.86 13.27 -0.44
N ALA A 236 8.88 12.53 -0.89
CA ALA A 236 9.62 11.65 0.01
C ALA A 236 10.39 12.44 1.07
N ILE A 237 10.48 11.87 2.26
CA ILE A 237 11.20 12.41 3.41
C ILE A 237 12.12 11.32 3.98
N LYS A 238 13.31 11.68 4.45
CA LYS A 238 14.18 10.75 5.20
C LYS A 238 13.45 10.26 6.47
N ILE A 239 13.62 9.00 6.78
CA ILE A 239 12.98 8.43 7.98
C ILE A 239 13.41 9.19 9.25
N LYS A 240 14.69 9.58 9.37
CA LYS A 240 15.16 10.36 10.53
C LYS A 240 14.44 11.71 10.65
N ASP A 241 14.22 12.41 9.54
CA ASP A 241 13.55 13.71 9.53
C ASP A 241 12.04 13.54 9.79
N TYR A 242 11.45 12.45 9.33
CA TYR A 242 10.08 12.09 9.64
C TYR A 242 9.87 11.78 11.13
N VAL A 243 10.80 11.07 11.74
CA VAL A 243 10.80 10.78 13.18
C VAL A 243 10.95 12.08 14.00
N GLN A 244 11.81 12.99 13.55
CA GLN A 244 11.95 14.31 14.17
C GLN A 244 10.66 15.12 14.07
N LEU A 245 9.99 15.12 12.92
CA LEU A 245 8.68 15.76 12.75
C LEU A 245 7.65 15.22 13.76
N ILE A 246 7.59 13.90 13.95
CA ILE A 246 6.70 13.28 14.94
C ILE A 246 7.06 13.73 16.37
N ALA A 247 8.35 13.73 16.72
CA ALA A 247 8.84 14.17 18.03
C ALA A 247 8.44 15.62 18.32
N ASP A 248 8.63 16.51 17.35
CA ASP A 248 8.29 17.93 17.48
C ASP A 248 6.77 18.13 17.69
N LYS A 249 5.92 17.40 16.93
CA LYS A 249 4.46 17.48 17.06
C LYS A 249 3.93 16.85 18.36
N LEU A 250 4.64 15.87 18.91
CA LEU A 250 4.35 15.31 20.23
C LEU A 250 4.83 16.20 21.39
N GLY A 251 5.82 17.07 21.13
CA GLY A 251 6.59 17.77 22.17
C GLY A 251 7.55 16.84 22.92
N TRP A 252 7.91 15.70 22.30
CA TRP A 252 8.82 14.71 22.88
C TRP A 252 10.27 15.21 22.83
N LYS A 253 11.04 14.98 23.93
CA LYS A 253 12.41 15.51 24.11
C LYS A 253 13.45 14.43 24.38
N GLY A 254 13.06 13.17 24.23
CA GLY A 254 13.95 12.04 24.47
C GLY A 254 14.98 11.84 23.37
N THR A 255 15.70 10.74 23.44
CA THR A 255 16.76 10.35 22.50
C THR A 255 16.27 9.25 21.58
N VAL A 256 16.57 9.37 20.29
CA VAL A 256 16.36 8.28 19.31
C VAL A 256 17.65 7.49 19.14
N ASN A 257 17.62 6.23 19.55
CA ASN A 257 18.72 5.28 19.36
C ASN A 257 18.53 4.60 17.98
N TRP A 258 19.35 4.99 17.01
CA TRP A 258 19.33 4.45 15.67
C TRP A 258 20.13 3.14 15.57
N ASN A 259 19.86 2.34 14.52
CA ASN A 259 20.57 1.09 14.20
C ASN A 259 20.50 0.04 15.32
N THR A 260 19.45 0.07 16.13
CA THR A 260 19.23 -0.90 17.21
C THR A 260 18.58 -2.20 16.74
N LYS A 261 18.09 -2.22 15.50
CA LYS A 261 17.54 -3.41 14.85
C LYS A 261 18.53 -3.94 13.82
N LYS A 262 18.49 -5.26 13.59
CA LYS A 262 19.27 -5.90 12.52
C LYS A 262 18.83 -5.38 11.17
N ASP A 263 19.79 -5.11 10.28
CA ASP A 263 19.50 -4.70 8.91
C ASP A 263 18.67 -5.75 8.17
N ARG A 264 17.74 -5.29 7.33
CA ARG A 264 17.00 -6.18 6.44
C ARG A 264 17.90 -6.64 5.29
N PRO A 265 17.75 -7.87 4.81
CA PRO A 265 18.55 -8.38 3.68
C PRO A 265 18.41 -7.55 2.39
N GLY A 266 17.28 -6.84 2.23
CA GLY A 266 16.99 -6.03 1.05
C GLY A 266 16.43 -4.66 1.45
N GLU A 267 17.28 -3.77 2.00
CA GLU A 267 16.85 -2.41 2.28
C GLU A 267 16.62 -1.63 0.98
N ILE A 268 15.56 -0.84 0.95
CA ILE A 268 15.23 0.08 -0.13
C ILE A 268 15.53 1.49 0.34
N TYR A 269 16.38 2.22 -0.38
CA TYR A 269 16.82 3.54 0.06
C TYR A 269 15.91 4.67 -0.41
N LEU A 270 15.22 4.50 -1.54
CA LEU A 270 14.26 5.48 -2.03
C LEU A 270 12.94 4.78 -2.41
N LEU A 271 11.86 5.22 -1.78
CA LEU A 271 10.50 5.00 -2.24
C LEU A 271 9.79 6.35 -2.28
N ASN A 272 9.69 6.91 -3.47
CA ASN A 272 8.95 8.13 -3.79
C ASN A 272 8.05 7.85 -4.99
N SER A 273 6.79 8.22 -4.94
CA SER A 273 5.79 7.82 -5.92
C SER A 273 5.00 9.02 -6.43
N SER A 274 4.92 9.17 -7.73
CA SER A 274 4.10 10.19 -8.38
C SER A 274 2.65 9.70 -8.55
N GLY A 275 1.68 10.54 -8.18
CA GLY A 275 0.26 10.30 -8.47
C GLY A 275 -0.23 10.98 -9.77
N LYS A 276 0.67 11.46 -10.62
CA LYS A 276 0.34 12.31 -11.78
C LYS A 276 -0.58 11.62 -12.79
N LYS A 277 -0.30 10.39 -13.16
CA LYS A 277 -1.15 9.62 -14.10
C LYS A 277 -2.57 9.45 -13.56
N LEU A 278 -2.71 9.19 -12.27
CA LEU A 278 -4.01 9.06 -11.62
C LEU A 278 -4.74 10.40 -11.54
N GLU A 279 -4.01 11.51 -11.28
CA GLU A 279 -4.56 12.87 -11.34
C GLU A 279 -5.13 13.16 -12.73
N ASP A 280 -4.40 12.83 -13.78
CA ASP A 280 -4.83 13.06 -15.17
C ASP A 280 -6.04 12.19 -15.57
N ALA A 281 -6.11 10.96 -15.08
CA ALA A 281 -7.19 10.03 -15.42
C ALA A 281 -8.52 10.38 -14.73
N ILE A 282 -8.50 10.70 -13.43
CA ILE A 282 -9.71 10.88 -12.61
C ILE A 282 -9.73 12.16 -11.77
N GLY A 283 -8.78 13.06 -11.95
CA GLY A 283 -8.71 14.33 -11.20
C GLY A 283 -8.34 14.15 -9.71
N TRP A 284 -7.80 12.99 -9.34
CA TRP A 284 -7.41 12.76 -7.95
C TRP A 284 -6.11 13.48 -7.60
N LYS A 285 -6.08 14.07 -6.41
CA LYS A 285 -4.89 14.71 -5.84
C LYS A 285 -4.91 14.61 -4.32
N PRO A 286 -3.77 14.28 -3.67
CA PRO A 286 -3.69 14.29 -2.22
C PRO A 286 -3.85 15.72 -1.70
N LYS A 287 -4.59 15.88 -0.61
CA LYS A 287 -4.90 17.21 -0.02
C LYS A 287 -4.31 17.38 1.37
N LYS A 288 -4.08 16.28 2.08
CA LYS A 288 -3.57 16.30 3.44
C LYS A 288 -2.05 16.49 3.42
N THR A 289 -1.55 17.54 4.05
CA THR A 289 -0.10 17.70 4.28
C THR A 289 0.40 16.63 5.25
N LEU A 290 1.66 16.22 5.10
CA LEU A 290 2.30 15.24 5.99
C LEU A 290 2.19 15.65 7.46
N GLU A 291 2.47 16.91 7.75
CA GLU A 291 2.39 17.49 9.09
C GLU A 291 0.99 17.33 9.72
N ASN A 292 -0.07 17.72 8.99
CA ASN A 292 -1.44 17.60 9.47
C ASN A 292 -1.88 16.15 9.65
N GLY A 293 -1.42 15.25 8.78
CA GLY A 293 -1.67 13.83 8.92
C GLY A 293 -1.01 13.23 10.17
N VAL A 294 0.25 13.61 10.43
CA VAL A 294 0.99 13.23 11.65
C VAL A 294 0.25 13.70 12.90
N ILE A 295 -0.18 14.97 12.96
CA ILE A 295 -0.96 15.52 14.08
C ILE A 295 -2.24 14.71 14.29
N ASN A 296 -2.96 14.37 13.22
CA ASN A 296 -4.17 13.56 13.32
C ASN A 296 -3.88 12.17 13.89
N THR A 297 -2.81 11.51 13.43
CA THR A 297 -2.41 10.18 13.93
C THR A 297 -2.02 10.24 15.41
N ILE A 298 -1.24 11.23 15.80
CA ILE A 298 -0.91 11.47 17.22
C ILE A 298 -2.17 11.62 18.08
N ASN A 299 -3.16 12.38 17.61
CA ASN A 299 -4.41 12.58 18.34
C ASN A 299 -5.24 11.29 18.47
N ILE A 300 -5.18 10.41 17.47
CA ILE A 300 -5.80 9.08 17.53
C ILE A 300 -5.16 8.27 18.66
N TRP A 301 -3.83 8.13 18.65
CA TRP A 301 -3.10 7.32 19.63
C TRP A 301 -3.11 7.90 21.05
N LYS A 302 -3.10 9.23 21.22
CA LYS A 302 -3.31 9.86 22.52
C LYS A 302 -4.67 9.55 23.15
N LYS A 303 -5.71 9.32 22.33
CA LYS A 303 -7.03 8.92 22.84
C LYS A 303 -7.10 7.45 23.21
N LEU A 304 -6.34 6.60 22.53
CA LEU A 304 -6.28 5.16 22.81
C LEU A 304 -5.38 4.82 24.02
N ALA A 305 -4.44 5.70 24.34
CA ALA A 305 -3.54 5.55 25.48
C ALA A 305 -4.13 6.02 26.83
N LYS A 306 -5.34 6.60 26.81
CA LYS A 306 -6.12 7.00 27.99
C LYS A 306 -7.08 5.88 28.39
#